data_cb6a472571b6b55fb3ed1300b1b868a0
#
_entry.id   cb6a472571b6b55fb3ed1300b1b868a0
#
_cell.length_a   1.000
_cell.length_b   1.000
_cell.length_c   1.000
_cell.angle_alpha   90.00
_cell.angle_beta   90.00
_cell.angle_gamma   90.00
#
_symmetry.space_group_name_H-M   'P 1'
#
loop_
_entity.id
_entity.type
_entity.pdbx_description
1 polymer ?
#
loop_
_entity_poly.entity_id
_entity_poly.type
_entity_poly.pdbx_seq_one_letter_code
_entity_poly.pdbx_strand_id
1 'polypeptide(L)'
;MKKKKSITICCSAAFFKQALGIEKQLTKMGYVVKLPYTSMKMKKSGDYRVSTYKTWFDDPKKYTRKTWLIKNHLKKVKSGDAVLVLNYEKKGIPGYIGGNTLIEAAIGFDHGKPVYILNPISDELGFKEEIYGLQPIFLNGDINKIRL
;
A
#
# COMPACT_ATOMS: atom_id res chain seq x y z
N MET A 1 10.85 -10.44 25.69
CA MET A 1 10.39 -10.82 24.32
C MET A 1 10.56 -9.66 23.38
N LYS A 2 11.14 -9.91 22.20
CA LYS A 2 11.22 -8.85 21.16
C LYS A 2 9.82 -8.53 20.63
N LYS A 3 9.52 -7.24 20.55
CA LYS A 3 8.30 -6.75 19.90
C LYS A 3 8.34 -7.15 18.41
N LYS A 4 7.26 -7.71 17.90
CA LYS A 4 7.14 -8.04 16.47
C LYS A 4 7.22 -6.75 15.64
N LYS A 5 7.94 -6.82 14.53
CA LYS A 5 8.00 -5.73 13.56
C LYS A 5 6.69 -5.64 12.79
N SER A 6 6.30 -4.43 12.43
CA SER A 6 5.06 -4.19 11.68
C SER A 6 5.35 -3.66 10.28
N ILE A 7 4.52 -4.12 9.33
CA ILE A 7 4.59 -3.70 7.93
C ILE A 7 3.25 -3.10 7.55
N THR A 8 3.29 -1.89 7.00
CA THR A 8 2.09 -1.22 6.49
C THR A 8 2.01 -1.45 4.98
N ILE A 9 0.94 -2.08 4.54
CA ILE A 9 0.69 -2.32 3.12
C ILE A 9 0.08 -1.06 2.50
N CYS A 10 0.66 -0.60 1.41
CA CYS A 10 0.21 0.54 0.62
C CYS A 10 0.03 0.13 -0.83
N CYS A 11 -1.16 0.30 -1.38
CA CYS A 11 -1.45 -0.09 -2.75
C CYS A 11 -2.72 0.56 -3.29
N SER A 12 -2.89 0.51 -4.61
CA SER A 12 -4.14 0.89 -5.26
C SER A 12 -5.30 0.06 -4.71
N ALA A 13 -6.48 0.64 -4.59
CA ALA A 13 -7.69 -0.07 -4.16
C ALA A 13 -8.01 -1.29 -5.05
N ALA A 14 -7.62 -1.24 -6.32
CA ALA A 14 -7.76 -2.38 -7.23
C ALA A 14 -7.00 -3.63 -6.76
N PHE A 15 -6.01 -3.47 -5.87
CA PHE A 15 -5.18 -4.57 -5.36
C PHE A 15 -5.52 -4.99 -3.92
N PHE A 16 -6.59 -4.45 -3.34
CA PHE A 16 -6.93 -4.73 -1.94
C PHE A 16 -7.23 -6.21 -1.68
N LYS A 17 -7.76 -6.93 -2.68
CA LYS A 17 -7.97 -8.39 -2.55
C LYS A 17 -6.62 -9.12 -2.44
N GLN A 18 -5.65 -8.76 -3.29
CA GLN A 18 -4.31 -9.32 -3.23
C GLN A 18 -3.62 -8.98 -1.91
N ALA A 19 -3.85 -7.78 -1.37
CA ALA A 19 -3.30 -7.36 -0.09
C ALA A 19 -3.69 -8.31 1.05
N LEU A 20 -4.90 -8.85 1.03
CA LEU A 20 -5.35 -9.81 2.05
C LEU A 20 -4.54 -11.12 1.97
N GLY A 21 -4.18 -11.56 0.78
CA GLY A 21 -3.32 -12.74 0.61
C GLY A 21 -1.89 -12.49 1.12
N ILE A 22 -1.35 -11.32 0.83
CA ILE A 22 -0.02 -10.92 1.30
C ILE A 22 -0.02 -10.78 2.84
N GLU A 23 -1.08 -10.23 3.43
CA GLU A 23 -1.24 -10.17 4.89
C GLU A 23 -1.05 -11.53 5.53
N LYS A 24 -1.72 -12.56 5.00
CA LYS A 24 -1.61 -13.92 5.52
C LYS A 24 -0.18 -14.44 5.47
N GLN A 25 0.52 -14.20 4.38
CA GLN A 25 1.90 -14.64 4.20
C GLN A 25 2.83 -13.92 5.19
N LEU A 26 2.72 -12.60 5.30
CA LEU A 26 3.55 -11.80 6.21
C LEU A 26 3.29 -12.17 7.67
N THR A 27 2.04 -12.45 8.02
CA THR A 27 1.67 -12.89 9.38
C THR A 27 2.36 -14.23 9.72
N LYS A 28 2.38 -15.16 8.77
CA LYS A 28 3.11 -16.44 8.93
C LYS A 28 4.61 -16.24 9.09
N MET A 29 5.15 -15.16 8.47
CA MET A 29 6.58 -14.82 8.61
C MET A 29 6.89 -14.14 9.96
N GLY A 30 5.87 -13.86 10.77
CA GLY A 30 6.03 -13.27 12.10
C GLY A 30 5.84 -11.77 12.18
N TYR A 31 5.39 -11.13 11.11
CA TYR A 31 5.15 -9.69 11.11
C TYR A 31 3.72 -9.34 11.55
N VAL A 32 3.56 -8.16 12.14
CA VAL A 32 2.25 -7.53 12.31
C VAL A 32 1.97 -6.75 11.04
N VAL A 33 0.78 -6.89 10.47
CA VAL A 33 0.43 -6.25 9.21
C VAL A 33 -0.64 -5.19 9.42
N LYS A 34 -0.39 -4.00 8.90
CA LYS A 34 -1.34 -2.90 8.90
C LYS A 34 -1.89 -2.72 7.49
N LEU A 35 -3.20 -2.85 7.35
CA LEU A 35 -3.90 -2.84 6.08
C LEU A 35 -4.62 -1.51 5.83
N PRO A 36 -4.86 -1.14 4.55
CA PRO A 36 -5.80 -0.08 4.24
C PRO A 36 -7.18 -0.38 4.82
N TYR A 37 -7.82 0.64 5.38
CA TYR A 37 -9.14 0.49 6.01
C TYR A 37 -10.16 -0.16 5.08
N THR A 38 -10.23 0.29 3.83
CA THR A 38 -11.20 -0.23 2.85
C THR A 38 -10.97 -1.72 2.55
N SER A 39 -9.72 -2.19 2.54
CA SER A 39 -9.44 -3.62 2.32
C SER A 39 -10.04 -4.48 3.43
N MET A 40 -10.04 -3.97 4.65
CA MET A 40 -10.67 -4.67 5.79
C MET A 40 -12.18 -4.72 5.64
N LYS A 41 -12.80 -3.64 5.14
CA LYS A 41 -14.24 -3.61 4.84
C LYS A 41 -14.60 -4.58 3.72
N MET A 42 -13.78 -4.65 2.68
CA MET A 42 -13.96 -5.61 1.57
C MET A 42 -13.92 -7.05 2.08
N LYS A 43 -12.97 -7.37 2.94
CA LYS A 43 -12.86 -8.69 3.56
C LYS A 43 -14.13 -9.06 4.34
N LYS A 44 -14.64 -8.12 5.12
CA LYS A 44 -15.83 -8.34 5.96
C LYS A 44 -17.11 -8.49 5.13
N SER A 45 -17.27 -7.69 4.09
CA SER A 45 -18.48 -7.68 3.24
C SER A 45 -18.46 -8.71 2.13
N GLY A 46 -17.28 -9.15 1.69
CA GLY A 46 -17.12 -10.00 0.52
C GLY A 46 -17.27 -9.26 -0.82
N ASP A 47 -17.48 -7.95 -0.78
CA ASP A 47 -17.58 -7.11 -1.98
C ASP A 47 -16.24 -6.41 -2.23
N TYR A 48 -15.57 -6.77 -3.32
CA TYR A 48 -14.25 -6.24 -3.70
C TYR A 48 -14.32 -5.19 -4.81
N ARG A 49 -15.52 -4.72 -5.16
CA ARG A 49 -15.67 -3.68 -6.17
C ARG A 49 -15.27 -2.32 -5.60
N VAL A 50 -14.31 -1.68 -6.24
CA VAL A 50 -13.80 -0.37 -5.83
C VAL A 50 -14.92 0.68 -5.79
N SER A 51 -15.83 0.64 -6.77
CA SER A 51 -16.96 1.58 -6.89
C SER A 51 -17.90 1.56 -5.67
N THR A 52 -18.00 0.45 -4.96
CA THR A 52 -18.82 0.36 -3.75
C THR A 52 -18.30 1.31 -2.66
N TYR A 53 -16.99 1.54 -2.61
CA TYR A 53 -16.34 2.28 -1.52
C TYR A 53 -15.90 3.68 -1.91
N LYS A 54 -15.52 3.91 -3.17
CA LYS A 54 -15.12 5.23 -3.68
C LYS A 54 -16.34 5.99 -4.19
N THR A 55 -16.98 6.74 -3.29
CA THR A 55 -18.30 7.34 -3.55
C THR A 55 -18.26 8.86 -3.62
N TRP A 56 -17.08 9.48 -3.71
CA TRP A 56 -16.92 10.94 -3.59
C TRP A 56 -16.72 11.69 -4.90
N PHE A 57 -16.59 10.99 -6.05
CA PHE A 57 -16.17 11.62 -7.31
C PHE A 57 -17.16 12.62 -7.88
N ASP A 58 -18.44 12.48 -7.56
CA ASP A 58 -19.53 13.30 -8.11
C ASP A 58 -19.80 14.60 -7.34
N ASP A 59 -19.21 14.76 -6.16
CA ASP A 59 -19.46 15.93 -5.30
C ASP A 59 -18.23 16.28 -4.47
N PRO A 60 -17.62 17.48 -4.67
CA PRO A 60 -16.46 17.90 -3.89
C PRO A 60 -16.63 17.81 -2.37
N LYS A 61 -17.86 17.99 -1.86
CA LYS A 61 -18.15 17.91 -0.43
C LYS A 61 -17.98 16.50 0.14
N LYS A 62 -18.08 15.47 -0.70
CA LYS A 62 -17.92 14.08 -0.29
C LYS A 62 -16.45 13.68 -0.11
N TYR A 63 -15.50 14.50 -0.55
CA TYR A 63 -14.07 14.21 -0.39
C TYR A 63 -13.60 14.22 1.07
N THR A 64 -14.43 14.67 2.00
CA THR A 64 -14.13 14.53 3.43
C THR A 64 -13.91 13.06 3.84
N ARG A 65 -14.61 12.14 3.17
CA ARG A 65 -14.39 10.70 3.35
C ARG A 65 -13.00 10.28 2.88
N LYS A 66 -12.59 10.77 1.71
CA LYS A 66 -11.24 10.52 1.17
C LYS A 66 -10.17 11.10 2.11
N THR A 67 -10.39 12.30 2.64
CA THR A 67 -9.49 12.92 3.62
C THR A 67 -9.30 12.03 4.84
N TRP A 68 -10.38 11.49 5.37
CA TRP A 68 -10.32 10.59 6.52
C TRP A 68 -9.51 9.33 6.21
N LEU A 69 -9.73 8.73 5.04
CA LEU A 69 -9.00 7.55 4.61
C LEU A 69 -7.50 7.81 4.48
N ILE A 70 -7.12 8.96 3.91
CA ILE A 70 -5.72 9.37 3.81
C ILE A 70 -5.10 9.50 5.20
N LYS A 71 -5.74 10.26 6.09
CA LYS A 71 -5.23 10.46 7.46
C LYS A 71 -5.11 9.15 8.23
N ASN A 72 -6.13 8.28 8.10
CA ASN A 72 -6.14 6.98 8.77
C ASN A 72 -4.94 6.14 8.34
N HIS A 73 -4.68 6.06 7.04
CA HIS A 73 -3.60 5.22 6.54
C HIS A 73 -2.22 5.81 6.81
N LEU A 74 -2.08 7.14 6.74
CA LEU A 74 -0.81 7.81 7.08
C LEU A 74 -0.42 7.57 8.53
N LYS A 75 -1.37 7.49 9.46
CA LYS A 75 -1.09 7.11 10.86
C LYS A 75 -0.48 5.71 10.92
N LYS A 76 -0.98 4.77 10.14
CA LYS A 76 -0.44 3.40 10.07
C LYS A 76 0.97 3.40 9.51
N VAL A 77 1.23 4.17 8.47
CA VAL A 77 2.56 4.31 7.88
C VAL A 77 3.56 4.85 8.91
N LYS A 78 3.20 5.92 9.59
CA LYS A 78 4.07 6.58 10.59
C LYS A 78 4.37 5.68 11.78
N SER A 79 3.40 4.88 12.22
CA SER A 79 3.55 4.01 13.40
C SER A 79 4.11 2.62 13.06
N GLY A 80 4.17 2.25 11.78
CA GLY A 80 4.73 0.98 11.34
C GLY A 80 6.26 1.02 11.26
N ASP A 81 6.87 -0.16 11.13
CA ASP A 81 8.32 -0.27 11.01
C ASP A 81 8.80 -0.21 9.56
N ALA A 82 7.95 -0.55 8.62
CA ALA A 82 8.25 -0.53 7.19
C ALA A 82 6.99 -0.30 6.36
N VAL A 83 7.19 0.15 5.12
CA VAL A 83 6.15 0.25 4.10
C VAL A 83 6.36 -0.85 3.07
N LEU A 84 5.30 -1.55 2.69
CA LEU A 84 5.31 -2.47 1.56
C LEU A 84 4.32 -2.00 0.51
N VAL A 85 4.81 -1.59 -0.63
CA VAL A 85 4.00 -1.23 -1.79
C VAL A 85 3.70 -2.48 -2.60
N LEU A 86 2.42 -2.76 -2.82
CA LEU A 86 1.98 -3.83 -3.71
C LEU A 86 1.61 -3.20 -5.06
N ASN A 87 2.37 -3.55 -6.07
CA ASN A 87 2.27 -2.94 -7.40
C ASN A 87 2.12 -4.01 -8.49
N TYR A 88 0.88 -4.43 -8.68
CA TYR A 88 0.51 -5.34 -9.75
C TYR A 88 0.21 -4.57 -11.04
N GLU A 89 -0.20 -5.27 -12.08
CA GLU A 89 -0.62 -4.62 -13.32
C GLU A 89 -1.98 -3.94 -13.13
N LYS A 90 -2.15 -2.74 -13.71
CA LYS A 90 -3.43 -2.04 -13.77
C LYS A 90 -3.46 -1.20 -15.04
N LYS A 91 -4.56 -1.29 -15.79
CA LYS A 91 -4.76 -0.54 -17.05
C LYS A 91 -3.62 -0.75 -18.06
N GLY A 92 -3.09 -1.97 -18.13
CA GLY A 92 -2.00 -2.31 -19.02
C GLY A 92 -0.61 -1.86 -18.55
N ILE A 93 -0.48 -1.25 -17.37
CA ILE A 93 0.79 -0.78 -16.84
C ILE A 93 1.29 -1.79 -15.79
N PRO A 94 2.37 -2.54 -16.08
CA PRO A 94 2.97 -3.43 -15.09
C PRO A 94 3.56 -2.64 -13.93
N GLY A 95 3.51 -3.20 -12.73
CA GLY A 95 4.08 -2.54 -11.55
C GLY A 95 3.42 -1.21 -11.20
N TYR A 96 2.12 -1.10 -11.39
CA TYR A 96 1.37 0.13 -11.23
C TYR A 96 1.39 0.67 -9.79
N ILE A 97 1.74 1.95 -9.66
CA ILE A 97 1.65 2.70 -8.40
C ILE A 97 0.81 3.95 -8.67
N GLY A 98 -0.27 4.11 -7.91
CA GLY A 98 -1.13 5.30 -8.02
C GLY A 98 -0.63 6.45 -7.15
N GLY A 99 -1.25 7.63 -7.33
CA GLY A 99 -0.87 8.85 -6.60
C GLY A 99 -0.99 8.70 -5.09
N ASN A 100 -2.06 8.07 -4.61
CA ASN A 100 -2.26 7.86 -3.17
C ASN A 100 -1.17 6.98 -2.56
N THR A 101 -0.80 5.91 -3.25
CA THR A 101 0.27 5.02 -2.82
C THR A 101 1.63 5.73 -2.81
N LEU A 102 1.88 6.59 -3.80
CA LEU A 102 3.08 7.43 -3.82
C LEU A 102 3.17 8.34 -2.60
N ILE A 103 2.06 9.01 -2.23
CA ILE A 103 2.00 9.86 -1.04
C ILE A 103 2.37 9.03 0.21
N GLU A 104 1.79 7.86 0.36
CA GLU A 104 2.02 6.98 1.52
C GLU A 104 3.48 6.53 1.59
N ALA A 105 4.05 6.13 0.46
CA ALA A 105 5.46 5.73 0.37
C ALA A 105 6.40 6.90 0.72
N ALA A 106 6.09 8.10 0.23
CA ALA A 106 6.87 9.30 0.50
C ALA A 106 6.86 9.66 1.99
N ILE A 107 5.71 9.54 2.65
CA ILE A 107 5.60 9.79 4.10
C ILE A 107 6.39 8.74 4.88
N GLY A 108 6.33 7.48 4.48
CA GLY A 108 7.15 6.43 5.09
C GLY A 108 8.64 6.73 4.96
N PHE A 109 9.07 7.11 3.77
CA PHE A 109 10.44 7.53 3.50
C PHE A 109 10.86 8.71 4.40
N ASP A 110 10.03 9.76 4.47
CA ASP A 110 10.32 10.94 5.28
C ASP A 110 10.45 10.61 6.79
N HIS A 111 9.71 9.61 7.25
CA HIS A 111 9.78 9.13 8.63
C HIS A 111 10.88 8.07 8.87
N GLY A 112 11.79 7.90 7.91
CA GLY A 112 12.93 6.98 8.04
C GLY A 112 12.56 5.51 7.98
N LYS A 113 11.38 5.17 7.44
CA LYS A 113 10.97 3.78 7.28
C LYS A 113 11.51 3.21 5.97
N PRO A 114 12.02 1.97 5.94
CA PRO A 114 12.34 1.32 4.68
C PRO A 114 11.06 1.16 3.84
N VAL A 115 11.18 1.42 2.54
CA VAL A 115 10.10 1.27 1.57
C VAL A 115 10.43 0.08 0.68
N TYR A 116 9.65 -0.98 0.78
CA TYR A 116 9.73 -2.14 -0.09
C TYR A 116 8.72 -2.02 -1.21
N ILE A 117 9.09 -2.41 -2.41
CA ILE A 117 8.19 -2.48 -3.57
C ILE A 117 8.22 -3.91 -4.10
N LEU A 118 7.04 -4.52 -4.23
CA LEU A 118 6.93 -5.93 -4.57
C LEU A 118 7.50 -6.26 -5.94
N ASN A 119 7.10 -5.52 -6.98
CA ASN A 119 7.50 -5.77 -8.36
C ASN A 119 8.26 -4.58 -8.96
N PRO A 120 9.07 -4.80 -10.01
CA PRO A 120 9.67 -3.68 -10.75
C PRO A 120 8.60 -2.73 -11.29
N ILE A 121 8.93 -1.46 -11.43
CA ILE A 121 8.04 -0.47 -12.04
C ILE A 121 8.31 -0.36 -13.53
N SER A 122 7.24 -0.05 -14.29
CA SER A 122 7.31 0.16 -15.73
C SER A 122 7.86 1.55 -16.05
N ASP A 123 8.58 1.69 -17.17
CA ASP A 123 8.99 2.97 -17.70
C ASP A 123 7.80 3.85 -18.10
N GLU A 124 6.62 3.26 -18.28
CA GLU A 124 5.38 3.98 -18.58
C GLU A 124 4.77 4.68 -17.36
N LEU A 125 5.27 4.39 -16.16
CA LEU A 125 4.78 5.03 -14.94
C LEU A 125 5.20 6.49 -14.91
N GLY A 126 4.21 7.41 -14.83
CA GLY A 126 4.44 8.85 -15.00
C GLY A 126 5.35 9.51 -13.95
N PHE A 127 5.50 8.90 -12.76
CA PHE A 127 6.34 9.42 -11.68
C PHE A 127 7.41 8.41 -11.25
N LYS A 128 7.98 7.69 -12.22
CA LYS A 128 9.06 6.74 -11.95
C LYS A 128 10.28 7.40 -11.31
N GLU A 129 10.59 8.65 -11.71
CA GLU A 129 11.68 9.42 -11.14
C GLU A 129 11.53 9.59 -9.63
N GLU A 130 10.33 9.95 -9.20
CA GLU A 130 10.02 10.16 -7.79
C GLU A 130 10.12 8.84 -7.03
N ILE A 131 9.64 7.74 -7.61
CA ILE A 131 9.74 6.41 -6.98
C ILE A 131 11.20 6.02 -6.80
N TYR A 132 12.02 6.11 -7.85
CA TYR A 132 13.46 5.80 -7.73
C TYR A 132 14.16 6.72 -6.74
N GLY A 133 13.72 7.99 -6.66
CA GLY A 133 14.24 8.96 -5.71
C GLY A 133 14.03 8.58 -4.25
N LEU A 134 13.02 7.80 -3.93
CA LEU A 134 12.80 7.27 -2.58
C LEU A 134 13.78 6.13 -2.23
N GLN A 135 14.58 5.69 -3.19
CA GLN A 135 15.52 4.56 -3.03
C GLN A 135 14.87 3.32 -2.38
N PRO A 136 13.77 2.83 -2.97
CA PRO A 136 13.08 1.68 -2.41
C PRO A 136 13.86 0.39 -2.60
N ILE A 137 13.49 -0.61 -1.82
CA ILE A 137 14.04 -1.96 -1.96
C ILE A 137 13.06 -2.77 -2.80
N PHE A 138 13.45 -3.13 -4.02
CA PHE A 138 12.63 -3.95 -4.90
C PHE A 138 12.77 -5.42 -4.54
N LEU A 139 11.63 -6.09 -4.35
CA LEU A 139 11.60 -7.49 -3.94
C LEU A 139 11.57 -8.47 -5.13
N ASN A 140 11.37 -7.97 -6.34
CA ASN A 140 11.26 -8.78 -7.55
C ASN A 140 10.25 -9.94 -7.40
N GLY A 141 9.10 -9.64 -6.80
CA GLY A 141 8.01 -10.58 -6.60
C GLY A 141 8.10 -11.48 -5.37
N ASP A 142 9.19 -11.39 -4.59
CA ASP A 142 9.43 -12.31 -3.48
C ASP A 142 9.45 -11.59 -2.12
N ILE A 143 8.33 -11.70 -1.38
CA ILE A 143 8.22 -11.10 -0.03
C ILE A 143 9.15 -11.74 1.00
N ASN A 144 9.68 -12.92 0.73
CA ASN A 144 10.64 -13.56 1.63
C ASN A 144 11.99 -12.83 1.69
N LYS A 145 12.20 -11.86 0.80
CA LYS A 145 13.40 -11.00 0.81
C LYS A 145 13.33 -9.86 1.82
N ILE A 146 12.14 -9.62 2.44
CA ILE A 146 12.00 -8.57 3.46
C ILE A 146 12.88 -8.91 4.67
N ARG A 147 13.63 -7.91 5.14
CA ARG A 147 14.47 -8.00 6.34
C ARG A 147 14.24 -6.77 7.21
N LEU A 148 13.78 -6.96 8.44
CA LEU A 148 13.54 -5.89 9.42
C LEU A 148 14.20 -6.21 10.76
#